data_121349815a61e7601210fb22dd2847a4
#
_entry.id   121349815a61e7601210fb22dd2847a4
#
_cell.length_a   1.000
_cell.length_b   1.000
_cell.length_c   1.000
_cell.angle_alpha   90.00
_cell.angle_beta   90.00
_cell.angle_gamma   90.00
#
_symmetry.space_group_name_H-M   'P 1'
#
loop_
_entity.id
_entity.type
_entity.pdbx_description
1 polymer ?
#
loop_
_entity_poly.entity_id
_entity_poly.type
_entity_poly.pdbx_seq_one_letter_code
_entity_poly.pdbx_strand_id
1 'polypeptide(L)'
;MGTIKATNIEPIADNGTVTLGSSGDTITVPTGVTVGGGISNTPVFFVDQSNSAGQLVSAGVNTKIQFNRAIFDPSGVFDITTNYRFTVPSGGAGKYFFKTTLAVNDNGGGGYTRVSLNTAVNGTNNPYVFDNSVNTLTVTSVFTGTEVLDLSVGDYVEFFGIAYGASLHRFAGASGGWSTPALARSTSVAGFRLIGT
;
A
#
# COMPACT_ATOMS: atom_id res chain seq x y z
N MET A 1 35.86 19.54 25.09
CA MET A 1 34.65 18.84 24.62
C MET A 1 33.69 18.80 25.81
N GLY A 2 32.54 19.42 25.72
CA GLY A 2 31.57 19.45 26.81
C GLY A 2 30.57 18.33 26.68
N THR A 3 30.20 17.66 27.77
CA THR A 3 29.15 16.66 27.81
C THR A 3 28.03 17.14 28.72
N ILE A 4 26.80 17.15 28.24
CA ILE A 4 25.61 17.38 29.05
C ILE A 4 25.02 16.01 29.39
N LYS A 5 24.91 15.70 30.69
CA LYS A 5 24.20 14.52 31.18
C LYS A 5 22.89 15.00 31.82
N ALA A 6 21.78 14.64 31.22
CA ALA A 6 20.45 14.98 31.72
C ALA A 6 19.54 13.75 31.66
N THR A 7 18.67 13.60 32.65
CA THR A 7 17.62 12.56 32.62
C THR A 7 16.50 12.95 31.66
N ASN A 8 16.25 14.25 31.51
CA ASN A 8 15.26 14.81 30.62
C ASN A 8 15.69 16.19 30.12
N ILE A 9 15.37 16.55 28.89
CA ILE A 9 15.55 17.87 28.32
C ILE A 9 14.17 18.30 27.79
N GLU A 10 13.57 19.27 28.47
CA GLU A 10 12.22 19.77 28.13
C GLU A 10 12.28 21.25 27.71
N PRO A 11 11.38 21.69 26.84
CA PRO A 11 11.22 23.11 26.59
C PRO A 11 10.68 23.82 27.85
N ILE A 12 10.97 25.12 27.99
CA ILE A 12 10.57 25.93 29.15
C ILE A 12 9.04 26.09 29.24
N ALA A 13 8.34 25.95 28.10
CA ALA A 13 6.88 26.03 28.03
C ALA A 13 6.31 24.76 27.39
N ASP A 14 5.10 24.38 27.82
CA ASP A 14 4.34 23.31 27.17
C ASP A 14 4.19 23.62 25.68
N ASN A 15 4.41 22.62 24.84
CA ASN A 15 4.46 22.73 23.37
C ASN A 15 5.61 23.60 22.82
N GLY A 16 6.63 23.90 23.63
CA GLY A 16 7.84 24.56 23.17
C GLY A 16 8.73 23.66 22.30
N THR A 17 9.68 24.28 21.59
CA THR A 17 10.66 23.59 20.77
C THR A 17 11.99 23.52 21.50
N VAL A 18 12.60 22.33 21.53
CA VAL A 18 14.01 22.17 21.90
C VAL A 18 14.81 22.06 20.59
N THR A 19 15.68 23.04 20.32
CA THR A 19 16.57 23.03 19.16
C THR A 19 17.89 22.41 19.57
N LEU A 20 18.28 21.33 18.86
CA LEU A 20 19.56 20.66 19.05
C LEU A 20 20.43 20.91 17.81
N GLY A 21 21.52 21.67 17.99
CA GLY A 21 22.43 22.00 16.91
C GLY A 21 22.00 23.20 16.04
N SER A 22 22.82 23.53 15.07
CA SER A 22 22.63 24.59 14.08
C SER A 22 22.72 24.01 12.68
N SER A 23 22.47 24.82 11.66
CA SER A 23 22.63 24.38 10.26
C SER A 23 24.04 23.85 10.00
N GLY A 24 24.13 22.61 9.51
CA GLY A 24 25.38 21.89 9.26
C GLY A 24 25.84 20.96 10.39
N ASP A 25 25.22 21.02 11.55
CA ASP A 25 25.53 20.10 12.65
C ASP A 25 24.94 18.71 12.40
N THR A 26 25.61 17.69 12.93
CA THR A 26 25.15 16.30 12.88
C THR A 26 24.71 15.85 14.25
N ILE A 27 23.49 15.33 14.36
CA ILE A 27 22.99 14.65 15.54
C ILE A 27 23.19 13.15 15.34
N THR A 28 24.12 12.55 16.12
CA THR A 28 24.36 11.11 16.09
C THR A 28 23.54 10.42 17.16
N VAL A 29 22.67 9.53 16.75
CA VAL A 29 21.92 8.65 17.66
C VAL A 29 22.63 7.29 17.72
N PRO A 30 23.18 6.87 18.88
CA PRO A 30 23.87 5.59 18.98
C PRO A 30 22.94 4.39 18.70
N THR A 31 23.56 3.28 18.31
CA THR A 31 22.85 2.00 18.14
C THR A 31 22.15 1.60 19.44
N GLY A 32 20.89 1.17 19.34
CA GLY A 32 20.08 0.75 20.49
C GLY A 32 19.28 1.87 21.18
N VAL A 33 19.46 3.13 20.75
CA VAL A 33 18.61 4.25 21.18
C VAL A 33 17.37 4.33 20.30
N THR A 34 16.19 4.35 20.91
CA THR A 34 14.93 4.57 20.19
C THR A 34 14.63 6.05 20.12
N VAL A 35 14.47 6.57 18.91
CA VAL A 35 13.97 7.94 18.71
C VAL A 35 12.45 7.86 18.61
N GLY A 36 11.75 8.25 19.67
CA GLY A 36 10.29 8.30 19.71
C GLY A 36 9.72 9.46 18.89
N GLY A 37 8.58 9.27 18.30
CA GLY A 37 7.67 10.35 17.90
C GLY A 37 8.01 11.17 16.67
N GLY A 38 8.63 10.65 15.60
CA GLY A 38 8.72 11.50 14.41
C GLY A 38 9.55 11.00 13.25
N ILE A 39 10.34 9.95 13.41
CA ILE A 39 11.20 9.40 12.37
C ILE A 39 10.75 7.98 11.98
N SER A 40 9.48 7.70 12.10
CA SER A 40 8.94 6.37 11.79
C SER A 40 8.19 6.45 10.46
N ASN A 41 8.43 5.50 9.57
CA ASN A 41 7.67 5.34 8.31
C ASN A 41 6.20 4.92 8.58
N THR A 42 5.64 5.29 9.71
CA THR A 42 4.25 5.02 10.03
C THR A 42 3.32 6.10 9.48
N PRO A 43 2.16 5.71 8.99
CA PRO A 43 1.71 4.33 8.92
C PRO A 43 2.43 3.53 7.83
N VAL A 44 2.50 2.21 8.05
CA VAL A 44 3.00 1.24 7.09
C VAL A 44 2.08 0.01 7.14
N PHE A 45 1.77 -0.55 5.97
CA PHE A 45 0.94 -1.75 5.88
C PHE A 45 1.33 -2.65 4.71
N PHE A 46 0.99 -3.90 4.80
CA PHE A 46 1.00 -4.87 3.72
C PHE A 46 -0.21 -5.79 3.85
N VAL A 47 -1.08 -5.74 2.85
CA VAL A 47 -2.31 -6.54 2.81
C VAL A 47 -2.40 -7.31 1.50
N ASP A 48 -3.10 -8.43 1.51
CA ASP A 48 -3.30 -9.25 0.33
C ASP A 48 -4.73 -9.79 0.23
N GLN A 49 -5.00 -10.43 -0.89
CA GLN A 49 -6.22 -11.19 -1.09
C GLN A 49 -5.97 -12.65 -0.70
N SER A 50 -6.65 -13.12 0.35
CA SER A 50 -6.51 -14.49 0.88
C SER A 50 -7.49 -15.50 0.27
N ASN A 51 -8.44 -15.07 -0.55
CA ASN A 51 -9.46 -15.95 -1.10
C ASN A 51 -8.84 -16.93 -2.11
N SER A 52 -8.89 -18.21 -1.79
CA SER A 52 -8.34 -19.29 -2.64
C SER A 52 -8.99 -19.37 -4.03
N ALA A 53 -10.27 -19.04 -4.13
CA ALA A 53 -10.99 -18.99 -5.39
C ALA A 53 -10.69 -17.73 -6.19
N GLY A 54 -10.03 -16.72 -5.58
CA GLY A 54 -9.87 -15.39 -6.17
C GLY A 54 -11.18 -14.59 -6.19
N GLN A 55 -11.08 -13.32 -6.55
CA GLN A 55 -12.22 -12.43 -6.75
C GLN A 55 -12.70 -12.51 -8.21
N LEU A 56 -13.92 -12.98 -8.43
CA LEU A 56 -14.51 -13.03 -9.77
C LEU A 56 -14.86 -11.61 -10.24
N VAL A 57 -14.46 -11.26 -11.47
CA VAL A 57 -14.65 -9.94 -12.05
C VAL A 57 -15.14 -10.04 -13.49
N SER A 58 -15.99 -9.09 -13.89
CA SER A 58 -16.47 -8.99 -15.27
C SER A 58 -15.42 -8.35 -16.17
N ALA A 59 -15.32 -8.80 -17.41
CA ALA A 59 -14.41 -8.24 -18.40
C ALA A 59 -14.68 -6.75 -18.65
N GLY A 60 -13.63 -5.95 -18.65
CA GLY A 60 -13.69 -4.51 -18.93
C GLY A 60 -14.29 -3.66 -17.82
N VAL A 61 -14.64 -4.24 -16.67
CA VAL A 61 -15.22 -3.49 -15.54
C VAL A 61 -14.13 -3.08 -14.56
N ASN A 62 -14.07 -1.78 -14.24
CA ASN A 62 -13.19 -1.27 -13.17
C ASN A 62 -13.69 -1.77 -11.83
N THR A 63 -12.98 -2.73 -11.26
CA THR A 63 -13.42 -3.46 -10.08
C THR A 63 -12.49 -3.22 -8.91
N LYS A 64 -13.04 -2.82 -7.77
CA LYS A 64 -12.28 -2.67 -6.52
C LYS A 64 -11.66 -4.01 -6.11
N ILE A 65 -10.38 -3.99 -5.83
CA ILE A 65 -9.64 -5.16 -5.34
C ILE A 65 -9.95 -5.34 -3.85
N GLN A 66 -10.45 -6.51 -3.48
CA GLN A 66 -10.82 -6.85 -2.11
C GLN A 66 -9.62 -7.47 -1.38
N PHE A 67 -8.71 -6.64 -0.89
CA PHE A 67 -7.63 -7.09 0.00
C PHE A 67 -8.23 -7.41 1.38
N ASN A 68 -8.35 -8.67 1.71
CA ASN A 68 -9.11 -9.15 2.86
C ASN A 68 -8.25 -9.83 3.95
N ARG A 69 -6.92 -9.71 3.85
CA ARG A 69 -5.99 -10.19 4.88
C ARG A 69 -4.86 -9.19 5.08
N ALA A 70 -4.62 -8.82 6.34
CA ALA A 70 -3.43 -8.08 6.72
C ALA A 70 -2.28 -9.07 6.98
N ILE A 71 -1.16 -8.86 6.28
CA ILE A 71 0.11 -9.54 6.57
C ILE A 71 0.80 -8.80 7.70
N PHE A 72 0.85 -7.48 7.61
CA PHE A 72 1.07 -6.59 8.72
C PHE A 72 0.37 -5.25 8.49
N ASP A 73 -0.20 -4.72 9.53
CA ASP A 73 -0.82 -3.39 9.60
C ASP A 73 -0.88 -2.99 11.08
N PRO A 74 0.28 -2.62 11.68
CA PRO A 74 0.36 -2.38 13.12
C PRO A 74 -0.50 -1.21 13.59
N SER A 75 -0.87 -0.31 12.69
CA SER A 75 -1.70 0.86 13.00
C SER A 75 -3.19 0.67 12.67
N GLY A 76 -3.58 -0.46 12.05
CA GLY A 76 -4.95 -0.74 11.64
C GLY A 76 -5.51 0.27 10.63
N VAL A 77 -4.67 0.75 9.71
CA VAL A 77 -5.03 1.81 8.77
C VAL A 77 -5.68 1.30 7.49
N PHE A 78 -5.66 -0.01 7.26
CA PHE A 78 -6.30 -0.62 6.10
C PHE A 78 -7.55 -1.42 6.51
N ASP A 79 -8.71 -1.03 6.00
CA ASP A 79 -9.96 -1.79 6.19
C ASP A 79 -9.98 -3.01 5.26
N ILE A 80 -9.83 -4.20 5.83
CA ILE A 80 -9.80 -5.48 5.13
C ILE A 80 -11.17 -6.19 5.09
N THR A 81 -12.23 -5.57 5.58
CA THR A 81 -13.54 -6.24 5.79
C THR A 81 -14.69 -5.61 5.03
N THR A 82 -14.79 -4.30 5.04
CA THR A 82 -15.98 -3.58 4.54
C THR A 82 -15.66 -2.72 3.34
N ASN A 83 -14.68 -1.81 3.48
CA ASN A 83 -14.40 -0.83 2.45
C ASN A 83 -13.19 -1.19 1.59
N TYR A 84 -12.31 -2.11 2.04
CA TYR A 84 -11.10 -2.54 1.34
C TYR A 84 -10.25 -1.34 0.89
N ARG A 85 -9.88 -0.48 1.85
CA ARG A 85 -9.18 0.77 1.58
C ARG A 85 -8.19 1.14 2.68
N PHE A 86 -7.17 1.87 2.31
CA PHE A 86 -6.30 2.60 3.24
C PHE A 86 -6.96 3.92 3.63
N THR A 87 -6.81 4.33 4.90
CA THR A 87 -7.25 5.66 5.36
C THR A 87 -6.12 6.33 6.14
N VAL A 88 -5.81 7.58 5.80
CA VAL A 88 -4.76 8.36 6.46
C VAL A 88 -5.17 8.66 7.90
N PRO A 89 -4.41 8.19 8.91
CA PRO A 89 -4.73 8.40 10.31
C PRO A 89 -4.40 9.82 10.76
N SER A 90 -4.87 10.17 11.96
CA SER A 90 -4.50 11.43 12.62
C SER A 90 -2.97 11.56 12.72
N GLY A 91 -2.43 12.73 12.40
CA GLY A 91 -0.99 13.00 12.34
C GLY A 91 -0.27 12.35 11.15
N GLY A 92 -1.00 11.68 10.26
CA GLY A 92 -0.45 10.94 9.12
C GLY A 92 -0.41 11.71 7.80
N ALA A 93 -0.79 12.99 7.74
CA ALA A 93 -0.72 13.74 6.47
C ALA A 93 0.69 13.73 5.86
N GLY A 94 0.78 13.68 4.54
CA GLY A 94 2.05 13.69 3.80
C GLY A 94 2.06 12.78 2.59
N LYS A 95 3.25 12.54 2.03
CA LYS A 95 3.43 11.72 0.84
C LYS A 95 3.50 10.24 1.20
N TYR A 96 2.80 9.43 0.42
CA TYR A 96 2.72 7.98 0.57
C TYR A 96 3.20 7.28 -0.69
N PHE A 97 4.02 6.26 -0.53
CA PHE A 97 4.35 5.33 -1.59
C PHE A 97 3.43 4.12 -1.51
N PHE A 98 2.87 3.72 -2.64
CA PHE A 98 2.09 2.49 -2.78
C PHE A 98 2.70 1.60 -3.86
N LYS A 99 2.72 0.30 -3.59
CA LYS A 99 3.02 -0.75 -4.56
C LYS A 99 1.85 -1.71 -4.61
N THR A 100 1.13 -1.72 -5.73
CA THR A 100 0.01 -2.64 -5.95
C THR A 100 0.43 -3.73 -6.91
N THR A 101 0.17 -4.97 -6.55
CA THR A 101 0.38 -6.15 -7.38
C THR A 101 -0.97 -6.81 -7.64
N LEU A 102 -1.25 -7.11 -8.89
CA LEU A 102 -2.48 -7.77 -9.32
C LEU A 102 -2.14 -9.02 -10.12
N ALA A 103 -2.58 -10.16 -9.64
CA ALA A 103 -2.56 -11.41 -10.41
C ALA A 103 -3.90 -11.60 -11.08
N VAL A 104 -3.89 -11.78 -12.40
CA VAL A 104 -5.09 -12.02 -13.21
C VAL A 104 -5.06 -13.43 -13.76
N ASN A 105 -6.20 -14.12 -13.65
CA ASN A 105 -6.45 -15.44 -14.24
C ASN A 105 -7.68 -15.36 -15.13
N ASP A 106 -7.67 -16.07 -16.25
CA ASP A 106 -8.74 -16.05 -17.25
C ASP A 106 -10.01 -16.82 -16.85
N ASN A 107 -10.00 -17.49 -15.72
CA ASN A 107 -11.11 -18.32 -15.24
C ASN A 107 -11.63 -19.35 -16.27
N GLY A 108 -10.76 -19.79 -17.19
CA GLY A 108 -11.11 -20.75 -18.25
C GLY A 108 -11.90 -20.20 -19.43
N GLY A 109 -11.94 -18.88 -19.59
CA GLY A 109 -12.87 -18.19 -20.50
C GLY A 109 -12.28 -17.59 -21.78
N GLY A 110 -11.14 -18.06 -22.27
CA GLY A 110 -10.59 -17.59 -23.56
C GLY A 110 -9.54 -16.49 -23.45
N GLY A 111 -9.04 -16.25 -22.25
CA GLY A 111 -7.93 -15.36 -22.00
C GLY A 111 -8.30 -13.89 -21.85
N TYR A 112 -7.31 -13.08 -21.47
CA TYR A 112 -7.41 -11.63 -21.37
C TYR A 112 -6.36 -10.96 -22.26
N THR A 113 -6.68 -9.77 -22.74
CA THR A 113 -5.90 -9.05 -23.76
C THR A 113 -5.35 -7.73 -23.27
N ARG A 114 -5.81 -7.25 -22.11
CA ARG A 114 -5.33 -6.02 -21.48
C ARG A 114 -5.61 -6.09 -19.99
N VAL A 115 -4.69 -5.56 -19.19
CA VAL A 115 -4.85 -5.39 -17.75
C VAL A 115 -4.47 -3.97 -17.38
N SER A 116 -5.28 -3.35 -16.53
CA SER A 116 -5.04 -2.01 -16.00
C SER A 116 -5.18 -2.01 -14.49
N LEU A 117 -4.35 -1.20 -13.81
CA LEU A 117 -4.43 -0.88 -12.40
C LEU A 117 -4.63 0.63 -12.24
N ASN A 118 -5.51 1.02 -11.36
CA ASN A 118 -5.67 2.41 -10.94
C ASN A 118 -6.03 2.49 -9.46
N THR A 119 -5.89 3.67 -8.91
CA THR A 119 -6.34 4.01 -7.56
C THR A 119 -7.47 5.01 -7.62
N ALA A 120 -8.20 5.13 -6.53
CA ALA A 120 -9.11 6.25 -6.30
C ALA A 120 -8.79 6.90 -4.96
N VAL A 121 -8.71 8.22 -4.95
CA VAL A 121 -8.59 9.02 -3.72
C VAL A 121 -9.95 9.65 -3.46
N ASN A 122 -10.51 9.38 -2.27
CA ASN A 122 -11.83 9.89 -1.86
C ASN A 122 -12.94 9.60 -2.89
N GLY A 123 -12.88 8.42 -3.52
CA GLY A 123 -13.83 7.99 -4.55
C GLY A 123 -13.58 8.57 -5.95
N THR A 124 -12.58 9.43 -6.13
CA THR A 124 -12.21 9.95 -7.45
C THR A 124 -11.08 9.11 -8.04
N ASN A 125 -11.33 8.50 -9.20
CA ASN A 125 -10.35 7.69 -9.89
C ASN A 125 -9.15 8.52 -10.38
N ASN A 126 -7.97 8.04 -10.08
CA ASN A 126 -6.71 8.53 -10.62
C ASN A 126 -6.44 7.90 -12.00
N PRO A 127 -5.50 8.47 -12.79
CA PRO A 127 -4.97 7.81 -13.97
C PRO A 127 -4.44 6.41 -13.66
N TYR A 128 -4.35 5.56 -14.68
CA TYR A 128 -3.78 4.23 -14.51
C TYR A 128 -2.33 4.29 -14.03
N VAL A 129 -2.03 3.57 -12.94
CA VAL A 129 -0.67 3.35 -12.46
C VAL A 129 0.05 2.23 -13.21
N PHE A 130 -0.74 1.42 -13.91
CA PHE A 130 -0.30 0.40 -14.84
C PHE A 130 -1.40 0.20 -15.88
N ASP A 131 -1.01 0.14 -17.15
CA ASP A 131 -1.91 -0.19 -18.25
C ASP A 131 -1.11 -0.85 -19.37
N ASN A 132 -1.44 -2.09 -19.68
CA ASN A 132 -0.73 -2.84 -20.71
C ASN A 132 -1.68 -3.76 -21.49
N SER A 133 -1.56 -3.67 -22.81
CA SER A 133 -2.15 -4.65 -23.71
C SER A 133 -1.19 -5.84 -23.84
N VAL A 134 -1.71 -7.02 -23.75
CA VAL A 134 -0.97 -8.30 -23.86
C VAL A 134 -1.57 -9.13 -24.99
N ASN A 135 -0.78 -9.98 -25.60
CA ASN A 135 -1.36 -11.04 -26.43
C ASN A 135 -2.24 -11.91 -25.53
N THR A 136 -3.30 -12.47 -26.08
CA THR A 136 -4.25 -13.29 -25.31
C THR A 136 -3.53 -14.23 -24.35
N LEU A 137 -3.69 -14.01 -23.05
CA LEU A 137 -3.10 -14.84 -22.00
C LEU A 137 -4.18 -15.70 -21.37
N THR A 138 -3.92 -16.99 -21.32
CA THR A 138 -4.80 -18.01 -20.72
C THR A 138 -4.26 -18.56 -19.41
N VAL A 139 -3.18 -17.99 -18.92
CA VAL A 139 -2.50 -18.36 -17.67
C VAL A 139 -2.57 -17.23 -16.66
N THR A 140 -2.35 -17.53 -15.39
CA THR A 140 -2.21 -16.50 -14.37
C THR A 140 -0.96 -15.67 -14.63
N SER A 141 -1.13 -14.36 -14.73
CA SER A 141 -0.02 -13.42 -14.85
C SER A 141 -0.12 -12.34 -13.78
N VAL A 142 1.05 -11.80 -13.39
CA VAL A 142 1.18 -10.83 -12.30
C VAL A 142 1.63 -9.49 -12.87
N PHE A 143 0.92 -8.45 -12.51
CA PHE A 143 1.16 -7.07 -12.92
C PHE A 143 1.40 -6.21 -11.69
N THR A 144 2.30 -5.23 -11.78
CA THR A 144 2.64 -4.37 -10.66
C THR A 144 2.65 -2.91 -11.10
N GLY A 145 1.96 -2.08 -10.32
CA GLY A 145 1.99 -0.63 -10.43
C GLY A 145 2.51 0.00 -9.14
N THR A 146 3.15 1.16 -9.27
CA THR A 146 3.62 1.96 -8.13
C THR A 146 3.22 3.42 -8.32
N GLU A 147 2.94 4.11 -7.22
CA GLU A 147 2.61 5.52 -7.24
C GLU A 147 3.01 6.22 -5.95
N VAL A 148 3.10 7.53 -6.01
CA VAL A 148 3.25 8.41 -4.85
C VAL A 148 2.08 9.38 -4.82
N LEU A 149 1.39 9.44 -3.70
CA LEU A 149 0.24 10.34 -3.48
C LEU A 149 0.53 11.28 -2.31
N ASP A 150 0.15 12.53 -2.43
CA ASP A 150 0.16 13.52 -1.34
C ASP A 150 -1.24 13.52 -0.71
N LEU A 151 -1.34 13.12 0.57
CA LEU A 151 -2.61 12.82 1.21
C LEU A 151 -2.76 13.60 2.53
N SER A 152 -3.96 14.11 2.76
CA SER A 152 -4.37 14.75 4.00
C SER A 152 -4.93 13.74 5.01
N VAL A 153 -5.00 14.12 6.28
CA VAL A 153 -5.66 13.32 7.32
C VAL A 153 -7.11 13.05 6.94
N GLY A 154 -7.51 11.79 7.02
CA GLY A 154 -8.85 11.32 6.66
C GLY A 154 -9.04 10.98 5.18
N ASP A 155 -8.10 11.34 4.30
CA ASP A 155 -8.15 10.87 2.91
C ASP A 155 -8.07 9.34 2.89
N TYR A 156 -8.79 8.73 1.94
CA TYR A 156 -8.72 7.30 1.74
C TYR A 156 -8.34 6.93 0.30
N VAL A 157 -7.63 5.82 0.17
CA VAL A 157 -7.18 5.27 -1.11
C VAL A 157 -7.76 3.88 -1.32
N GLU A 158 -8.41 3.71 -2.45
CA GLU A 158 -8.96 2.46 -2.93
C GLU A 158 -8.20 2.01 -4.18
N PHE A 159 -8.08 0.70 -4.37
CA PHE A 159 -7.30 0.10 -5.44
C PHE A 159 -8.21 -0.69 -6.37
N PHE A 160 -8.06 -0.48 -7.67
CA PHE A 160 -8.92 -1.07 -8.69
C PHE A 160 -8.09 -1.80 -9.75
N GLY A 161 -8.71 -2.82 -10.32
CA GLY A 161 -8.18 -3.55 -11.46
C GLY A 161 -9.21 -3.69 -12.56
N ILE A 162 -8.73 -3.76 -13.78
CA ILE A 162 -9.54 -4.10 -14.96
C ILE A 162 -8.81 -5.20 -15.73
N ALA A 163 -9.53 -6.25 -16.10
CA ALA A 163 -9.06 -7.26 -17.04
C ALA A 163 -10.00 -7.27 -18.25
N TYR A 164 -9.46 -7.06 -19.44
CA TYR A 164 -10.23 -7.07 -20.69
C TYR A 164 -10.08 -8.41 -21.39
N GLY A 165 -11.17 -8.94 -21.92
CA GLY A 165 -11.19 -10.23 -22.60
C GLY A 165 -12.61 -10.65 -22.97
N ALA A 166 -12.77 -11.92 -23.32
CA ALA A 166 -14.05 -12.43 -23.85
C ALA A 166 -15.07 -12.76 -22.75
N SER A 167 -14.66 -12.92 -21.47
CA SER A 167 -15.53 -13.44 -20.42
C SER A 167 -15.13 -12.99 -19.02
N LEU A 168 -15.54 -13.74 -18.00
CA LEU A 168 -15.19 -13.50 -16.60
C LEU A 168 -13.72 -13.82 -16.33
N HIS A 169 -13.09 -12.99 -15.53
CA HIS A 169 -11.73 -13.17 -15.05
C HIS A 169 -11.71 -13.28 -13.52
N ARG A 170 -10.54 -13.61 -12.97
CA ARG A 170 -10.33 -13.58 -11.52
C ARG A 170 -9.11 -12.76 -11.17
N PHE A 171 -9.25 -11.93 -10.14
CA PHE A 171 -8.09 -11.43 -9.42
C PHE A 171 -7.66 -12.53 -8.47
N ALA A 172 -6.52 -13.15 -8.75
CA ALA A 172 -6.10 -14.36 -8.06
C ALA A 172 -5.60 -14.07 -6.65
N GLY A 173 -6.15 -14.78 -5.69
CA GLY A 173 -5.75 -14.75 -4.28
C GLY A 173 -4.67 -15.77 -3.93
N ALA A 174 -4.46 -15.96 -2.63
CA ALA A 174 -3.32 -16.67 -2.05
C ALA A 174 -3.21 -18.18 -2.34
N SER A 175 -4.20 -18.84 -2.95
CA SER A 175 -4.18 -20.29 -3.06
C SER A 175 -4.70 -20.87 -4.38
N GLY A 176 -4.51 -20.18 -5.47
CA GLY A 176 -4.83 -20.74 -6.79
C GLY A 176 -3.93 -21.92 -7.18
N GLY A 177 -3.98 -23.03 -6.44
CA GLY A 177 -3.27 -24.28 -6.80
C GLY A 177 -1.74 -24.26 -6.66
N TRP A 178 -1.15 -23.23 -6.10
CA TRP A 178 0.29 -23.08 -5.93
C TRP A 178 0.66 -23.41 -4.49
N SER A 179 1.32 -24.54 -4.30
CA SER A 179 1.65 -25.13 -2.99
C SER A 179 2.81 -24.46 -2.24
N THR A 180 3.29 -23.31 -2.69
CA THR A 180 4.40 -22.61 -2.02
C THR A 180 3.97 -21.30 -1.37
N PRO A 181 4.31 -21.04 -0.10
CA PRO A 181 3.94 -19.80 0.61
C PRO A 181 4.40 -18.50 -0.07
N ALA A 182 5.43 -18.58 -0.89
CA ALA A 182 6.00 -17.41 -1.59
C ALA A 182 5.12 -16.88 -2.73
N LEU A 183 4.30 -17.74 -3.35
CA LEU A 183 3.38 -17.36 -4.44
C LEU A 183 1.95 -17.13 -3.95
N ALA A 184 1.69 -17.37 -2.67
CA ALA A 184 0.41 -17.18 -2.02
C ALA A 184 -0.03 -15.70 -1.88
N ARG A 185 0.77 -14.74 -2.35
CA ARG A 185 0.51 -13.29 -2.21
C ARG A 185 0.50 -12.59 -3.57
N SER A 186 -0.14 -13.20 -4.53
CA SER A 186 -0.11 -12.70 -5.90
C SER A 186 -0.87 -11.39 -6.10
N THR A 187 -2.00 -11.19 -5.41
CA THR A 187 -2.72 -9.92 -5.40
C THR A 187 -2.56 -9.27 -4.05
N SER A 188 -1.83 -8.14 -4.00
CA SER A 188 -1.42 -7.50 -2.76
C SER A 188 -1.17 -6.00 -2.93
N VAL A 189 -1.21 -5.26 -1.84
CA VAL A 189 -0.75 -3.88 -1.78
C VAL A 189 0.09 -3.64 -0.53
N ALA A 190 1.19 -2.94 -0.72
CA ALA A 190 2.01 -2.37 0.35
C ALA A 190 1.99 -0.85 0.26
N GLY A 191 1.93 -0.19 1.40
CA GLY A 191 2.01 1.25 1.47
C GLY A 191 2.74 1.73 2.72
N PHE A 192 3.43 2.84 2.60
CA PHE A 192 4.09 3.51 3.70
C PHE A 192 4.26 5.01 3.45
N ARG A 193 4.30 5.76 4.54
CA ARG A 193 4.56 7.20 4.47
C ARG A 193 6.03 7.47 4.17
N LEU A 194 6.31 8.39 3.27
CA LEU A 194 7.65 8.91 3.02
C LEU A 194 8.02 9.90 4.13
N ILE A 195 9.25 9.79 4.65
CA ILE A 195 9.78 10.70 5.68
C ILE A 195 10.60 11.78 5.01
N GLY A 196 10.53 13.00 5.55
CA GLY A 196 11.38 14.12 5.11
C GLY A 196 10.94 14.80 3.82
N THR A 197 9.66 14.65 3.47
CA THR A 197 9.05 15.35 2.31
C THR A 197 8.04 16.37 2.73
#